data_5348b93c98393f3f9a351975f36d78ee
#
_entry.id   5348b93c98393f3f9a351975f36d78ee
#
_cell.length_a   1.000
_cell.length_b   1.000
_cell.length_c   1.000
_cell.angle_alpha   90.00
_cell.angle_beta   90.00
_cell.angle_gamma   90.00
#
_symmetry.space_group_name_H-M   'P 1'
#
loop_
_entity.id
_entity.type
_entity.pdbx_description
1 polymer ?
#
loop_
_entity_poly.entity_id
_entity_poly.type
_entity_poly.pdbx_seq_one_letter_code
_entity_poly.pdbx_strand_id
1 'polypeptide(L)'
;YQYDSHSHKLCFPMKRWKQMLADEKGDTLSISVYAEISQQKIHYKDFYWYVSPDSIDRCLSYRLIEPAYEIWNMLQICERNVENFSTRLLADNNITDHSCINCHTSNRAANPTTFMHVRGSKGGTVYSRDGQLRKINTKTDRTAGAVYGEISQDGRFGIFTTAEIIPILHSHRTERLEVFDKCSDLILIDFEQGTVTDNPCITGKNYQETFPCFSADNHTIYFCRAPYLPQPDSTRQMRYDLYSISFNPQTGQLGDSIHEVFRASAEGKSVSFPKCSPDGKHLLFSVSDYGTFPIWHPETDLWMLELSTGKIDKMKQTNGRYSDSYHSWSS
;
A
#
# COMPACT_ATOMS: atom_id res chain seq x y z
N TYR A 1 0.87 28.50 23.74
CA TYR A 1 -0.27 28.73 22.82
C TYR A 1 -1.57 28.48 23.58
N GLN A 2 -2.56 29.39 23.45
CA GLN A 2 -3.88 29.22 24.05
C GLN A 2 -4.95 29.38 22.96
N TYR A 3 -5.94 28.49 22.98
CA TYR A 3 -7.07 28.49 22.05
C TYR A 3 -8.36 28.23 22.81
N ASP A 4 -9.39 29.00 22.50
CA ASP A 4 -10.71 28.88 23.07
C ASP A 4 -11.71 28.40 22.01
N SER A 5 -12.66 27.56 22.40
CA SER A 5 -13.72 27.05 21.53
C SER A 5 -15.03 26.96 22.30
N HIS A 6 -16.12 27.32 21.66
CA HIS A 6 -17.48 27.15 22.19
C HIS A 6 -18.14 25.84 21.72
N SER A 7 -17.35 24.94 21.12
CA SER A 7 -17.83 23.63 20.62
C SER A 7 -16.89 22.52 21.07
N HIS A 8 -17.34 21.25 20.90
CA HIS A 8 -16.49 20.06 21.16
C HIS A 8 -15.38 19.90 20.12
N LYS A 9 -15.26 20.80 19.16
CA LYS A 9 -14.22 20.77 18.11
C LYS A 9 -13.38 22.02 18.22
N LEU A 10 -12.07 21.82 18.21
CA LEU A 10 -11.09 22.89 18.11
C LEU A 10 -10.41 22.77 16.73
N CYS A 11 -10.47 23.84 15.95
CA CYS A 11 -9.75 23.95 14.69
C CYS A 11 -8.72 25.07 14.83
N PHE A 12 -7.46 24.73 14.71
CA PHE A 12 -6.38 25.71 14.72
C PHE A 12 -6.38 26.52 13.42
N PRO A 13 -6.21 27.85 13.48
CA PRO A 13 -5.96 28.64 12.28
C PRO A 13 -4.67 28.13 11.60
N MET A 14 -4.75 27.77 10.31
CA MET A 14 -3.67 27.08 9.57
C MET A 14 -2.31 27.80 9.71
N LYS A 15 -2.27 29.11 9.63
CA LYS A 15 -1.02 29.89 9.76
C LYS A 15 -0.37 29.69 11.13
N ARG A 16 -1.17 29.72 12.21
CA ARG A 16 -0.66 29.55 13.59
C ARG A 16 -0.25 28.10 13.83
N TRP A 17 -1.03 27.15 13.31
CA TRP A 17 -0.71 25.73 13.39
C TRP A 17 0.65 25.43 12.75
N LYS A 18 0.88 25.90 11.51
CA LYS A 18 2.17 25.72 10.83
C LYS A 18 3.33 26.39 11.56
N GLN A 19 3.11 27.57 12.13
CA GLN A 19 4.13 28.24 12.91
C GLN A 19 4.50 27.43 14.16
N MET A 20 3.51 26.96 14.91
CA MET A 20 3.72 26.14 16.11
C MET A 20 4.48 24.85 15.78
N LEU A 21 4.11 24.14 14.71
CA LEU A 21 4.83 22.94 14.29
C LEU A 21 6.27 23.25 13.85
N ALA A 22 6.52 24.40 13.25
CA ALA A 22 7.86 24.80 12.84
C ALA A 22 8.73 25.19 14.06
N ASP A 23 8.15 25.89 15.04
CA ASP A 23 8.85 26.31 16.25
C ASP A 23 9.23 25.15 17.16
N GLU A 24 8.38 24.10 17.20
CA GLU A 24 8.51 22.95 18.10
C GLU A 24 9.02 21.67 17.38
N LYS A 25 9.59 21.84 16.22
CA LYS A 25 10.10 20.71 15.40
C LYS A 25 11.17 19.91 16.14
N GLY A 26 10.91 18.61 16.34
CA GLY A 26 11.79 17.71 17.10
C GLY A 26 11.55 17.73 18.62
N ASP A 27 10.56 18.46 19.09
CA ASP A 27 10.22 18.58 20.51
C ASP A 27 8.81 18.05 20.83
N THR A 28 8.43 18.08 22.10
CA THR A 28 7.16 17.55 22.59
C THR A 28 6.27 18.66 23.11
N LEU A 29 5.10 18.79 22.52
CA LEU A 29 4.03 19.67 22.99
C LEU A 29 3.30 19.02 24.16
N SER A 30 3.19 19.74 25.28
CA SER A 30 2.28 19.38 26.39
C SER A 30 0.93 20.07 26.16
N ILE A 31 -0.14 19.30 26.14
CA ILE A 31 -1.49 19.79 25.87
C ILE A 31 -2.35 19.61 27.12
N SER A 32 -2.85 20.72 27.63
CA SER A 32 -3.79 20.80 28.73
C SER A 32 -5.15 21.26 28.22
N VAL A 33 -6.19 20.49 28.49
CA VAL A 33 -7.57 20.80 28.09
C VAL A 33 -8.40 21.17 29.29
N TYR A 34 -9.04 22.31 29.23
CA TYR A 34 -9.99 22.79 30.22
C TYR A 34 -11.38 22.92 29.59
N ALA A 35 -12.41 22.45 30.28
CA ALA A 35 -13.79 22.73 29.92
C ALA A 35 -14.49 23.50 31.03
N GLU A 36 -15.36 24.40 30.65
CA GLU A 36 -16.26 25.07 31.58
C GLU A 36 -17.69 24.61 31.32
N ILE A 37 -18.28 23.94 32.32
CA ILE A 37 -19.65 23.42 32.26
C ILE A 37 -20.39 23.91 33.46
N SER A 38 -21.47 24.68 33.27
CA SER A 38 -22.28 25.22 34.35
C SER A 38 -21.47 25.98 35.41
N GLN A 39 -20.52 26.83 34.97
CA GLN A 39 -19.59 27.60 35.81
C GLN A 39 -18.54 26.79 36.59
N GLN A 40 -18.46 25.48 36.32
CA GLN A 40 -17.39 24.64 36.88
C GLN A 40 -16.30 24.44 35.84
N LYS A 41 -15.06 24.70 36.22
CA LYS A 41 -13.88 24.41 35.42
C LYS A 41 -13.43 22.98 35.67
N ILE A 42 -13.34 22.22 34.61
CA ILE A 42 -12.85 20.85 34.63
C ILE A 42 -11.52 20.84 33.88
N HIS A 43 -10.47 20.33 34.52
CA HIS A 43 -9.20 20.08 33.88
C HIS A 43 -9.12 18.58 33.51
N TYR A 44 -8.91 18.29 32.24
CA TYR A 44 -8.69 16.92 31.76
C TYR A 44 -7.21 16.57 31.93
N LYS A 45 -6.92 15.25 31.96
CA LYS A 45 -5.55 14.76 32.03
C LYS A 45 -4.73 15.30 30.86
N ASP A 46 -3.56 15.88 31.16
CA ASP A 46 -2.61 16.36 30.15
C ASP A 46 -2.15 15.19 29.27
N PHE A 47 -1.94 15.51 27.99
CA PHE A 47 -1.38 14.59 27.02
C PHE A 47 -0.31 15.28 26.18
N TYR A 48 0.48 14.47 25.46
CA TYR A 48 1.68 14.95 24.81
C TYR A 48 1.66 14.60 23.32
N TRP A 49 2.09 15.53 22.48
CA TRP A 49 2.33 15.31 21.07
C TRP A 49 3.80 15.57 20.75
N TYR A 50 4.48 14.59 20.22
CA TYR A 50 5.78 14.76 19.63
C TYR A 50 5.65 15.35 18.23
N VAL A 51 6.36 16.45 17.97
CA VAL A 51 6.42 17.07 16.63
C VAL A 51 7.61 16.48 15.90
N SER A 52 7.36 15.60 14.94
CA SER A 52 8.43 14.98 14.17
C SER A 52 9.33 16.02 13.49
N PRO A 53 10.64 15.81 13.46
CA PRO A 53 11.54 16.60 12.64
C PRO A 53 11.35 16.34 11.14
N ASP A 54 10.73 15.22 10.78
CA ASP A 54 10.50 14.86 9.40
C ASP A 54 9.29 15.57 8.81
N SER A 55 9.33 15.83 7.52
CA SER A 55 8.19 16.34 6.79
C SER A 55 7.24 15.20 6.42
N ILE A 56 5.95 15.52 6.28
CA ILE A 56 4.96 14.59 5.74
C ILE A 56 4.60 14.98 4.32
N ASP A 57 4.34 13.99 3.46
CA ASP A 57 3.84 14.23 2.11
C ASP A 57 2.54 15.02 2.16
N ARG A 58 2.42 15.99 1.26
CA ARG A 58 1.31 16.94 1.27
C ARG A 58 -0.03 16.31 0.90
N CYS A 59 0.00 15.29 0.07
CA CYS A 59 -1.18 14.63 -0.43
C CYS A 59 -1.00 13.11 -0.37
N LEU A 60 -2.12 12.42 -0.22
CA LEU A 60 -2.19 10.99 -0.42
C LEU A 60 -3.25 10.66 -1.47
N SER A 61 -2.98 9.66 -2.31
CA SER A 61 -3.96 9.11 -3.23
C SER A 61 -4.56 7.82 -2.68
N TYR A 62 -5.85 7.62 -2.90
CA TYR A 62 -6.56 6.46 -2.42
C TYR A 62 -7.73 6.13 -3.33
N ARG A 63 -8.17 4.89 -3.26
CA ARG A 63 -9.34 4.43 -3.98
C ARG A 63 -10.57 4.42 -3.06
N LEU A 64 -11.68 4.98 -3.53
CA LEU A 64 -13.00 4.77 -2.98
C LEU A 64 -13.71 3.69 -3.79
N ILE A 65 -14.21 2.68 -3.09
CA ILE A 65 -14.99 1.59 -3.64
C ILE A 65 -16.12 1.25 -2.65
N GLU A 66 -17.31 1.06 -3.13
CA GLU A 66 -18.41 0.65 -2.27
C GLU A 66 -18.25 -0.79 -1.78
N PRO A 67 -18.44 -1.03 -0.49
CA PRO A 67 -18.35 -2.37 0.08
C PRO A 67 -19.63 -3.15 -0.18
N ALA A 68 -19.82 -3.72 -1.37
CA ALA A 68 -21.01 -4.50 -1.67
C ALA A 68 -20.82 -5.47 -2.84
N TYR A 69 -21.90 -6.19 -3.17
CA TYR A 69 -21.96 -7.08 -4.32
C TYR A 69 -21.85 -6.35 -5.67
N GLU A 70 -22.11 -5.04 -5.69
CA GLU A 70 -21.95 -4.16 -6.85
C GLU A 70 -20.63 -3.38 -6.79
N ILE A 71 -19.52 -4.09 -6.61
CA ILE A 71 -18.19 -3.55 -6.34
C ILE A 71 -17.73 -2.54 -7.42
N TRP A 72 -18.26 -2.64 -8.62
CA TRP A 72 -17.79 -1.84 -9.76
C TRP A 72 -18.68 -0.63 -10.08
N ASN A 73 -19.78 -0.46 -9.38
CA ASN A 73 -20.80 0.54 -9.76
C ASN A 73 -20.31 1.98 -9.57
N MET A 74 -19.61 2.25 -8.47
CA MET A 74 -18.97 3.54 -8.22
C MET A 74 -17.55 3.32 -7.70
N LEU A 75 -16.58 3.61 -8.54
CA LEU A 75 -15.17 3.50 -8.20
C LEU A 75 -14.46 4.80 -8.54
N GLN A 76 -13.76 5.37 -7.56
CA GLN A 76 -13.06 6.63 -7.69
C GLN A 76 -11.62 6.51 -7.19
N ILE A 77 -10.70 7.16 -7.87
CA ILE A 77 -9.35 7.43 -7.38
C ILE A 77 -9.30 8.90 -7.01
N CYS A 78 -9.03 9.16 -5.75
CA CYS A 78 -9.02 10.49 -5.17
C CYS A 78 -7.63 10.83 -4.63
N GLU A 79 -7.32 12.13 -4.64
CA GLU A 79 -6.21 12.71 -3.91
C GLU A 79 -6.74 13.54 -2.76
N ARG A 80 -6.18 13.37 -1.57
CA ARG A 80 -6.53 14.15 -0.38
C ARG A 80 -5.33 14.90 0.14
N ASN A 81 -5.49 16.19 0.35
CA ASN A 81 -4.49 17.01 1.02
C ASN A 81 -4.55 16.75 2.53
N VAL A 82 -3.41 16.41 3.14
CA VAL A 82 -3.34 16.05 4.57
C VAL A 82 -3.38 17.27 5.51
N GLU A 83 -3.11 18.48 5.01
CA GLU A 83 -3.14 19.70 5.82
C GLU A 83 -4.55 20.27 6.00
N ASN A 84 -5.34 20.31 4.93
CA ASN A 84 -6.67 20.94 4.92
C ASN A 84 -7.81 19.96 4.62
N PHE A 85 -7.47 18.71 4.38
CA PHE A 85 -8.40 17.60 4.09
C PHE A 85 -9.25 17.80 2.82
N SER A 86 -8.92 18.76 1.95
CA SER A 86 -9.58 18.88 0.65
C SER A 86 -9.33 17.65 -0.19
N THR A 87 -10.36 17.21 -0.91
CA THR A 87 -10.29 16.03 -1.78
C THR A 87 -10.48 16.44 -3.22
N ARG A 88 -9.68 15.88 -4.13
CA ARG A 88 -9.78 16.05 -5.57
C ARG A 88 -9.98 14.69 -6.21
N LEU A 89 -10.97 14.58 -7.11
CA LEU A 89 -11.15 13.41 -7.96
C LEU A 89 -10.03 13.39 -9.01
N LEU A 90 -9.30 12.28 -9.11
CA LEU A 90 -8.28 12.05 -10.15
C LEU A 90 -8.84 11.27 -11.32
N ALA A 91 -9.60 10.21 -11.05
CA ALA A 91 -10.24 9.39 -12.04
C ALA A 91 -11.48 8.69 -11.44
N ASP A 92 -12.45 8.37 -12.27
CA ASP A 92 -13.57 7.50 -11.92
C ASP A 92 -13.82 6.46 -13.03
N ASN A 93 -14.67 5.48 -12.75
CA ASN A 93 -14.93 4.42 -13.70
C ASN A 93 -15.96 4.79 -14.78
N ASN A 94 -16.46 6.02 -14.82
CA ASN A 94 -17.25 6.52 -15.94
C ASN A 94 -16.43 6.57 -17.25
N ILE A 95 -15.12 6.81 -17.13
CA ILE A 95 -14.20 6.79 -18.28
C ILE A 95 -13.98 5.39 -18.89
N THR A 96 -14.43 4.34 -18.22
CA THR A 96 -14.19 2.93 -18.57
C THR A 96 -15.47 2.12 -18.75
N ASP A 97 -16.58 2.77 -19.05
CA ASP A 97 -17.90 2.15 -19.14
C ASP A 97 -18.24 1.33 -17.88
N HIS A 98 -18.04 1.92 -16.69
CA HIS A 98 -18.20 1.33 -15.36
C HIS A 98 -17.35 0.09 -15.08
N SER A 99 -16.29 -0.13 -15.86
CA SER A 99 -15.30 -1.17 -15.57
C SER A 99 -14.35 -0.74 -14.45
N CYS A 100 -13.69 -1.70 -13.84
CA CYS A 100 -12.76 -1.43 -12.75
C CYS A 100 -11.56 -0.59 -13.23
N ILE A 101 -11.30 0.51 -12.54
CA ILE A 101 -10.02 1.22 -12.55
C ILE A 101 -9.33 0.95 -11.22
N ASN A 102 -8.15 0.35 -11.25
CA ASN A 102 -7.52 -0.11 -10.02
C ASN A 102 -6.00 -0.09 -10.09
N CYS A 103 -5.41 -0.41 -8.94
CA CYS A 103 -3.98 -0.66 -8.82
C CYS A 103 -3.15 0.52 -9.31
N HIS A 104 -3.54 1.74 -8.90
CA HIS A 104 -2.73 2.92 -9.16
C HIS A 104 -1.54 2.97 -8.22
N THR A 105 -0.41 3.35 -8.75
CA THR A 105 0.81 3.65 -7.98
C THR A 105 1.61 4.75 -8.67
N SER A 106 2.44 5.42 -7.90
CA SER A 106 3.37 6.41 -8.40
C SER A 106 4.65 6.40 -7.59
N ASN A 107 5.78 6.78 -8.20
CA ASN A 107 6.97 7.07 -7.42
C ASN A 107 6.84 8.44 -6.72
N ARG A 108 7.75 8.72 -5.79
CA ARG A 108 7.72 9.92 -4.93
C ARG A 108 8.49 11.11 -5.50
N ALA A 109 8.64 11.20 -6.82
CA ALA A 109 9.32 12.31 -7.48
C ALA A 109 8.41 13.52 -7.64
N ALA A 110 9.01 14.71 -7.78
CA ALA A 110 8.27 15.95 -8.08
C ALA A 110 7.52 15.87 -9.42
N ASN A 111 8.04 15.10 -10.39
CA ASN A 111 7.37 14.76 -11.65
C ASN A 111 7.23 13.23 -11.71
N PRO A 112 6.18 12.66 -11.09
CA PRO A 112 6.12 11.24 -10.86
C PRO A 112 5.80 10.46 -12.14
N THR A 113 6.43 9.29 -12.27
CA THR A 113 5.91 8.22 -13.10
C THR A 113 4.70 7.62 -12.38
N THR A 114 3.57 7.55 -13.05
CA THR A 114 2.33 6.99 -12.51
C THR A 114 1.89 5.79 -13.32
N PHE A 115 1.26 4.85 -12.67
CA PHE A 115 0.78 3.61 -13.26
C PHE A 115 -0.66 3.35 -12.83
N MET A 116 -1.47 2.80 -13.73
CA MET A 116 -2.84 2.39 -13.44
C MET A 116 -3.23 1.22 -14.35
N HIS A 117 -3.94 0.24 -13.78
CA HIS A 117 -4.55 -0.83 -14.54
C HIS A 117 -6.05 -0.62 -14.68
N VAL A 118 -6.52 -0.68 -15.93
CA VAL A 118 -7.92 -0.51 -16.31
C VAL A 118 -8.45 -1.83 -16.84
N ARG A 119 -9.58 -2.29 -16.34
CA ARG A 119 -10.25 -3.52 -16.80
C ARG A 119 -11.36 -3.21 -17.81
N GLY A 120 -11.96 -4.27 -18.37
CA GLY A 120 -13.07 -4.17 -19.34
C GLY A 120 -12.64 -4.07 -20.79
N SER A 121 -13.60 -3.76 -21.68
CA SER A 121 -13.41 -3.78 -23.14
C SER A 121 -12.38 -2.77 -23.65
N LYS A 122 -12.24 -1.63 -22.97
CA LYS A 122 -11.23 -0.60 -23.23
C LYS A 122 -10.01 -0.74 -22.30
N GLY A 123 -9.88 -1.87 -21.61
CA GLY A 123 -8.89 -2.13 -20.59
C GLY A 123 -7.45 -2.15 -21.07
N GLY A 124 -6.55 -2.14 -20.12
CA GLY A 124 -5.10 -2.25 -20.31
C GLY A 124 -4.33 -1.55 -19.22
N THR A 125 -3.04 -1.74 -19.22
CA THR A 125 -2.11 -1.03 -18.35
C THR A 125 -1.72 0.28 -18.99
N VAL A 126 -1.86 1.37 -18.25
CA VAL A 126 -1.44 2.71 -18.66
C VAL A 126 -0.45 3.28 -17.66
N TYR A 127 0.52 4.03 -18.15
CA TYR A 127 1.44 4.79 -17.31
C TYR A 127 1.64 6.18 -17.88
N SER A 128 1.96 7.13 -17.01
CA SER A 128 2.35 8.48 -17.36
C SER A 128 3.78 8.74 -16.91
N ARG A 129 4.62 9.21 -17.81
CA ARG A 129 5.98 9.66 -17.54
C ARG A 129 6.25 10.91 -18.35
N ASP A 130 6.88 11.91 -17.74
CA ASP A 130 7.20 13.19 -18.38
C ASP A 130 5.98 13.88 -19.04
N GLY A 131 4.80 13.73 -18.40
CA GLY A 131 3.54 14.27 -18.90
C GLY A 131 2.94 13.52 -20.09
N GLN A 132 3.55 12.43 -20.53
CA GLN A 132 3.06 11.60 -21.63
C GLN A 132 2.37 10.34 -21.09
N LEU A 133 1.11 10.16 -21.47
CA LEU A 133 0.34 8.96 -21.19
C LEU A 133 0.62 7.89 -22.25
N ARG A 134 0.98 6.68 -21.82
CA ARG A 134 1.27 5.55 -22.69
C ARG A 134 0.52 4.31 -22.23
N LYS A 135 0.18 3.44 -23.19
CA LYS A 135 -0.39 2.11 -22.90
C LYS A 135 0.66 1.05 -23.17
N ILE A 136 0.75 0.07 -22.24
CA ILE A 136 1.69 -1.04 -22.32
C ILE A 136 0.95 -2.37 -22.15
N ASN A 137 1.38 -3.41 -22.89
CA ASN A 137 0.86 -4.75 -22.70
C ASN A 137 1.65 -5.46 -21.62
N THR A 138 1.00 -5.75 -20.50
CA THR A 138 1.58 -6.44 -19.35
C THR A 138 1.04 -7.86 -19.16
N LYS A 139 0.29 -8.36 -20.15
CA LYS A 139 -0.27 -9.69 -20.13
C LYS A 139 0.82 -10.72 -20.40
N THR A 140 0.84 -11.79 -19.62
CA THR A 140 1.70 -12.95 -19.85
C THR A 140 0.90 -14.14 -20.41
N ASP A 141 1.56 -15.24 -20.76
CA ASP A 141 0.89 -16.47 -21.19
C ASP A 141 0.05 -17.14 -20.08
N ARG A 142 0.36 -16.81 -18.81
CA ARG A 142 -0.27 -17.43 -17.64
C ARG A 142 -1.25 -16.51 -16.91
N THR A 143 -1.04 -15.19 -16.98
CA THR A 143 -1.72 -14.23 -16.13
C THR A 143 -2.36 -13.10 -16.95
N ALA A 144 -3.35 -12.45 -16.35
CA ALA A 144 -3.91 -11.19 -16.86
C ALA A 144 -2.89 -10.05 -16.72
N GLY A 145 -3.30 -8.82 -17.00
CA GLY A 145 -2.37 -7.67 -16.91
C GLY A 145 -1.89 -7.36 -15.48
N ALA A 146 -0.86 -6.54 -15.40
CA ALA A 146 -0.25 -6.09 -14.15
C ALA A 146 -1.25 -5.38 -13.22
N VAL A 147 -1.16 -5.66 -11.92
CA VAL A 147 -2.11 -5.15 -10.92
C VAL A 147 -1.41 -4.44 -9.76
N TYR A 148 -0.74 -5.15 -8.87
CA TYR A 148 -0.11 -4.56 -7.68
C TYR A 148 1.39 -4.42 -7.91
N GLY A 149 1.97 -3.35 -7.40
CA GLY A 149 3.41 -3.18 -7.53
C GLY A 149 3.88 -1.82 -7.11
N GLU A 150 5.12 -1.56 -7.39
CA GLU A 150 5.80 -0.32 -7.05
C GLU A 150 6.68 0.15 -8.22
N ILE A 151 6.91 1.45 -8.25
CA ILE A 151 7.80 2.11 -9.21
C ILE A 151 9.06 2.52 -8.47
N SER A 152 10.24 2.28 -9.07
CA SER A 152 11.54 2.67 -8.53
C SER A 152 11.60 4.19 -8.25
N GLN A 153 12.45 4.60 -7.34
CA GLN A 153 12.51 5.99 -6.90
C GLN A 153 12.78 6.97 -8.05
N ASP A 154 13.59 6.58 -9.02
CA ASP A 154 13.90 7.37 -10.23
C ASP A 154 12.78 7.33 -11.29
N GLY A 155 11.74 6.53 -11.09
CA GLY A 155 10.62 6.38 -12.01
C GLY A 155 10.91 5.60 -13.28
N ARG A 156 12.09 4.99 -13.42
CA ARG A 156 12.47 4.25 -14.61
C ARG A 156 11.91 2.84 -14.64
N PHE A 157 12.03 2.11 -13.54
CA PHE A 157 11.57 0.74 -13.45
C PHE A 157 10.31 0.60 -12.61
N GLY A 158 9.50 -0.40 -12.93
CA GLY A 158 8.40 -0.83 -12.10
C GLY A 158 8.37 -2.33 -11.95
N ILE A 159 8.15 -2.83 -10.75
CA ILE A 159 7.95 -4.25 -10.46
C ILE A 159 6.48 -4.46 -10.11
N PHE A 160 5.81 -5.37 -10.79
CA PHE A 160 4.37 -5.55 -10.65
C PHE A 160 3.99 -7.03 -10.60
N THR A 161 2.93 -7.31 -9.84
CA THR A 161 2.22 -8.59 -9.90
C THR A 161 1.37 -8.64 -11.16
N THR A 162 1.40 -9.75 -11.88
CA THR A 162 0.38 -10.11 -12.84
C THR A 162 -0.42 -11.28 -12.28
N ALA A 163 -1.74 -11.19 -12.27
CA ALA A 163 -2.57 -12.20 -11.61
C ALA A 163 -3.85 -12.50 -12.38
N GLU A 164 -4.31 -13.76 -12.29
CA GLU A 164 -5.69 -14.13 -12.54
C GLU A 164 -6.41 -14.22 -11.19
N ILE A 165 -7.33 -13.30 -10.96
CA ILE A 165 -7.98 -13.10 -9.65
C ILE A 165 -9.38 -13.70 -9.67
N ILE A 166 -9.72 -14.46 -8.62
CA ILE A 166 -11.07 -14.96 -8.37
C ILE A 166 -11.62 -14.29 -7.11
N PRO A 167 -12.67 -13.46 -7.22
CA PRO A 167 -13.40 -12.96 -6.05
C PRO A 167 -14.37 -14.02 -5.55
N ILE A 168 -14.36 -14.26 -4.25
CA ILE A 168 -15.31 -15.13 -3.56
C ILE A 168 -16.16 -14.26 -2.64
N LEU A 169 -17.45 -14.23 -2.86
CA LEU A 169 -18.39 -13.47 -2.05
C LEU A 169 -18.97 -14.36 -0.95
N HIS A 170 -18.88 -13.89 0.27
CA HIS A 170 -19.45 -14.56 1.44
C HIS A 170 -20.68 -13.81 1.95
N SER A 171 -21.69 -14.54 2.43
CA SER A 171 -22.84 -13.95 3.12
C SER A 171 -22.55 -13.55 4.56
N HIS A 172 -21.33 -13.70 5.02
CA HIS A 172 -20.91 -13.39 6.38
C HIS A 172 -20.78 -11.88 6.60
N ARG A 173 -21.15 -11.40 7.80
CA ARG A 173 -21.22 -9.97 8.09
C ARG A 173 -19.86 -9.26 8.10
N THR A 174 -18.80 -9.95 8.49
CA THR A 174 -17.44 -9.39 8.63
C THR A 174 -16.46 -9.88 7.57
N GLU A 175 -16.73 -11.00 6.91
CA GLU A 175 -15.89 -11.58 5.85
C GLU A 175 -16.69 -11.59 4.55
N ARG A 176 -16.90 -10.42 3.94
CA ARG A 176 -17.81 -10.29 2.78
C ARG A 176 -17.18 -10.70 1.47
N LEU A 177 -15.90 -10.47 1.33
CA LEU A 177 -15.16 -10.68 0.10
C LEU A 177 -13.81 -11.30 0.42
N GLU A 178 -13.53 -12.46 -0.15
CA GLU A 178 -12.21 -13.03 -0.24
C GLU A 178 -11.70 -12.83 -1.67
N VAL A 179 -10.44 -12.49 -1.84
CA VAL A 179 -9.82 -12.41 -3.16
C VAL A 179 -8.70 -13.46 -3.20
N PHE A 180 -8.82 -14.33 -4.17
CA PHE A 180 -7.91 -15.43 -4.37
C PHE A 180 -7.15 -15.24 -5.68
N ASP A 181 -5.83 -15.31 -5.63
CA ASP A 181 -5.02 -15.36 -6.83
C ASP A 181 -4.99 -16.80 -7.35
N LYS A 182 -5.67 -17.06 -8.46
CA LYS A 182 -5.63 -18.37 -9.12
C LYS A 182 -4.21 -18.68 -9.61
N CYS A 183 -3.54 -17.69 -10.16
CA CYS A 183 -2.11 -17.70 -10.44
C CYS A 183 -1.59 -16.25 -10.40
N SER A 184 -0.37 -16.08 -9.92
CA SER A 184 0.31 -14.80 -9.93
C SER A 184 1.80 -14.98 -10.15
N ASP A 185 2.38 -14.01 -10.88
CA ASP A 185 3.80 -13.92 -11.20
C ASP A 185 4.23 -12.45 -11.07
N LEU A 186 5.53 -12.18 -11.00
CA LEU A 186 6.05 -10.82 -11.05
C LEU A 186 6.63 -10.53 -12.44
N ILE A 187 6.45 -9.28 -12.88
CA ILE A 187 7.06 -8.75 -14.09
C ILE A 187 7.78 -7.45 -13.79
N LEU A 188 8.86 -7.19 -14.51
CA LEU A 188 9.57 -5.92 -14.50
C LEU A 188 9.21 -5.12 -15.74
N ILE A 189 8.93 -3.81 -15.56
CA ILE A 189 8.67 -2.86 -16.63
C ILE A 189 9.79 -1.83 -16.64
N ASP A 190 10.45 -1.62 -17.79
CA ASP A 190 11.26 -0.44 -18.05
C ASP A 190 10.37 0.61 -18.74
N PHE A 191 10.00 1.66 -17.99
CA PHE A 191 9.12 2.72 -18.50
C PHE A 191 9.82 3.65 -19.50
N GLU A 192 11.14 3.68 -19.50
CA GLU A 192 11.92 4.46 -20.46
C GLU A 192 11.93 3.79 -21.83
N GLN A 193 12.16 2.48 -21.85
CA GLN A 193 12.16 1.69 -23.08
C GLN A 193 10.76 1.20 -23.49
N GLY A 194 9.81 1.18 -22.56
CA GLY A 194 8.46 0.62 -22.76
C GLY A 194 8.48 -0.90 -22.94
N THR A 195 9.41 -1.57 -22.27
CA THR A 195 9.56 -3.04 -22.33
C THR A 195 9.08 -3.71 -21.06
N VAL A 196 8.61 -4.95 -21.20
CA VAL A 196 8.21 -5.83 -20.10
C VAL A 196 9.10 -7.06 -20.15
N THR A 197 9.69 -7.41 -19.00
CA THR A 197 10.54 -8.59 -18.84
C THR A 197 10.09 -9.41 -17.64
N ASP A 198 10.36 -10.70 -17.68
CA ASP A 198 10.17 -11.64 -16.58
C ASP A 198 11.50 -12.28 -16.18
N ASN A 199 11.50 -13.03 -15.09
CA ASN A 199 12.66 -13.78 -14.62
C ASN A 199 12.18 -15.13 -14.05
N PRO A 200 12.80 -16.27 -14.44
CA PRO A 200 12.40 -17.59 -13.97
C PRO A 200 12.34 -17.79 -12.45
N CYS A 201 13.07 -16.97 -11.68
CA CYS A 201 13.03 -17.02 -10.21
C CYS A 201 11.73 -16.51 -9.61
N ILE A 202 11.00 -15.65 -10.34
CA ILE A 202 9.78 -14.97 -9.89
C ILE A 202 8.58 -15.23 -10.79
N THR A 203 8.71 -16.22 -11.70
CA THR A 203 7.65 -16.70 -12.59
C THR A 203 7.68 -18.21 -12.62
N GLY A 204 6.99 -18.87 -11.75
CA GLY A 204 7.06 -20.33 -11.64
C GLY A 204 5.69 -21.00 -11.47
N LYS A 205 5.47 -22.17 -12.11
CA LYS A 205 4.18 -22.90 -12.00
C LYS A 205 3.90 -23.48 -10.61
N ASN A 206 4.93 -23.63 -9.78
CA ASN A 206 4.83 -24.24 -8.46
C ASN A 206 4.60 -23.23 -7.33
N TYR A 207 4.68 -21.96 -7.65
CA TYR A 207 4.56 -20.86 -6.68
C TYR A 207 3.69 -19.75 -7.24
N GLN A 208 3.31 -18.87 -6.34
CA GLN A 208 2.64 -17.61 -6.63
C GLN A 208 3.43 -16.49 -5.98
N GLU A 209 3.72 -15.44 -6.73
CA GLU A 209 4.45 -14.25 -6.29
C GLU A 209 3.53 -13.02 -6.40
N THR A 210 3.53 -12.19 -5.35
CA THR A 210 2.65 -11.01 -5.31
C THR A 210 3.22 -9.89 -4.44
N PHE A 211 2.63 -8.70 -4.54
CA PHE A 211 2.93 -7.50 -3.76
C PHE A 211 4.42 -7.14 -3.70
N PRO A 212 5.07 -6.95 -4.83
CA PRO A 212 6.47 -6.54 -4.82
C PRO A 212 6.65 -5.08 -4.40
N CYS A 213 7.80 -4.78 -3.75
CA CYS A 213 8.25 -3.42 -3.49
C CYS A 213 9.79 -3.33 -3.63
N PHE A 214 10.28 -2.14 -3.96
CA PHE A 214 11.72 -1.85 -3.97
C PHE A 214 12.25 -1.53 -2.57
N SER A 215 13.53 -1.85 -2.34
CA SER A 215 14.30 -1.22 -1.25
C SER A 215 14.52 0.26 -1.54
N ALA A 216 14.84 1.05 -0.50
CA ALA A 216 15.06 2.49 -0.66
C ALA A 216 16.20 2.83 -1.64
N ASP A 217 17.21 1.97 -1.76
CA ASP A 217 18.34 2.12 -2.68
C ASP A 217 18.10 1.48 -4.06
N ASN A 218 16.93 0.88 -4.28
CA ASN A 218 16.54 0.13 -5.46
C ASN A 218 17.45 -1.08 -5.79
N HIS A 219 18.23 -1.61 -4.85
CA HIS A 219 19.09 -2.79 -5.11
C HIS A 219 18.44 -4.12 -4.72
N THR A 220 17.32 -4.08 -4.04
CA THR A 220 16.57 -5.27 -3.61
C THR A 220 15.09 -5.10 -3.93
N ILE A 221 14.44 -6.18 -4.33
CA ILE A 221 13.00 -6.27 -4.44
C ILE A 221 12.51 -7.25 -3.38
N TYR A 222 11.60 -6.80 -2.52
CA TYR A 222 10.86 -7.65 -1.57
C TYR A 222 9.52 -8.02 -2.15
N PHE A 223 9.04 -9.25 -1.88
CA PHE A 223 7.76 -9.73 -2.40
C PHE A 223 7.21 -10.87 -1.54
N CYS A 224 5.92 -11.11 -1.65
CA CYS A 224 5.25 -12.23 -1.01
C CYS A 224 5.22 -13.44 -1.95
N ARG A 225 5.47 -14.65 -1.41
CA ARG A 225 5.48 -15.89 -2.17
C ARG A 225 4.81 -17.02 -1.40
N ALA A 226 4.01 -17.81 -2.10
CA ALA A 226 3.36 -18.99 -1.55
C ALA A 226 3.46 -20.18 -2.53
N PRO A 227 3.39 -21.43 -2.05
CA PRO A 227 3.17 -22.58 -2.92
C PRO A 227 1.85 -22.42 -3.70
N TYR A 228 1.85 -22.86 -4.95
CA TYR A 228 0.65 -22.87 -5.77
C TYR A 228 -0.41 -23.83 -5.23
N LEU A 229 -1.63 -23.33 -5.05
CA LEU A 229 -2.80 -24.10 -4.64
C LEU A 229 -3.85 -24.10 -5.76
N PRO A 230 -4.22 -25.24 -6.33
CA PRO A 230 -4.98 -25.28 -7.57
C PRO A 230 -6.49 -25.00 -7.43
N GLN A 231 -7.04 -24.92 -6.20
CA GLN A 231 -8.49 -24.80 -5.99
C GLN A 231 -8.88 -23.69 -5.02
N PRO A 232 -9.99 -22.96 -5.30
CA PRO A 232 -10.48 -21.88 -4.42
C PRO A 232 -10.80 -22.32 -3.00
N ASP A 233 -11.25 -23.57 -2.78
CA ASP A 233 -11.55 -24.11 -1.45
C ASP A 233 -10.32 -24.17 -0.53
N SER A 234 -9.14 -24.00 -1.11
CA SER A 234 -7.85 -23.98 -0.41
C SER A 234 -7.43 -22.60 0.09
N THR A 235 -8.23 -21.53 -0.09
CA THR A 235 -7.84 -20.15 0.30
C THR A 235 -7.40 -20.04 1.75
N ARG A 236 -8.13 -20.72 2.66
CA ARG A 236 -7.78 -20.76 4.09
C ARG A 236 -6.48 -21.49 4.41
N GLN A 237 -5.94 -22.24 3.47
CA GLN A 237 -4.65 -22.94 3.59
C GLN A 237 -3.51 -22.12 3.01
N MET A 238 -3.81 -21.09 2.20
CA MET A 238 -2.82 -20.26 1.55
C MET A 238 -2.08 -19.39 2.58
N ARG A 239 -0.76 -19.48 2.56
CA ARG A 239 0.14 -18.72 3.42
C ARG A 239 1.27 -18.16 2.57
N TYR A 240 1.37 -16.87 2.54
CA TYR A 240 2.47 -16.17 1.88
C TYR A 240 3.59 -15.87 2.88
N ASP A 241 4.79 -16.17 2.48
CA ASP A 241 6.02 -15.79 3.17
C ASP A 241 6.68 -14.61 2.46
N LEU A 242 7.56 -13.91 3.15
CA LEU A 242 8.27 -12.76 2.62
C LEU A 242 9.63 -13.18 2.06
N TYR A 243 9.89 -12.82 0.82
CA TYR A 243 11.13 -13.10 0.10
C TYR A 243 11.77 -11.83 -0.46
N SER A 244 13.00 -11.95 -0.88
CA SER A 244 13.74 -10.91 -1.60
C SER A 244 14.52 -11.48 -2.77
N ILE A 245 14.80 -10.62 -3.76
CA ILE A 245 15.69 -10.86 -4.88
C ILE A 245 16.53 -9.60 -5.13
N SER A 246 17.78 -9.77 -5.52
CA SER A 246 18.63 -8.63 -5.88
C SER A 246 18.21 -8.02 -7.21
N PHE A 247 18.41 -6.70 -7.34
CA PHE A 247 18.08 -5.94 -8.53
C PHE A 247 19.20 -4.97 -8.88
N ASN A 248 19.52 -4.85 -10.14
CA ASN A 248 20.50 -3.88 -10.65
C ASN A 248 19.74 -2.70 -11.27
N PRO A 249 19.68 -1.52 -10.61
CA PRO A 249 18.94 -0.37 -11.09
C PRO A 249 19.53 0.29 -12.34
N GLN A 250 20.79 0.01 -12.71
CA GLN A 250 21.42 0.52 -13.91
C GLN A 250 21.01 -0.28 -15.15
N THR A 251 20.93 -1.61 -15.02
CA THR A 251 20.65 -2.52 -16.14
C THR A 251 19.22 -3.04 -16.18
N GLY A 252 18.47 -2.97 -15.07
CA GLY A 252 17.17 -3.59 -14.92
C GLY A 252 17.22 -5.12 -14.74
N GLN A 253 18.40 -5.67 -14.41
CA GLN A 253 18.54 -7.12 -14.23
C GLN A 253 18.18 -7.55 -12.81
N LEU A 254 17.41 -8.63 -12.72
CA LEU A 254 17.15 -9.36 -11.49
C LEU A 254 18.21 -10.41 -11.26
N GLY A 255 18.48 -10.71 -9.99
CA GLY A 255 19.39 -11.79 -9.61
C GLY A 255 18.87 -13.18 -9.95
N ASP A 256 19.72 -14.19 -9.78
CA ASP A 256 19.45 -15.59 -10.13
C ASP A 256 18.94 -16.41 -8.93
N SER A 257 18.81 -15.81 -7.77
CA SER A 257 18.38 -16.48 -6.54
C SER A 257 17.48 -15.60 -5.70
N ILE A 258 16.53 -16.24 -5.02
CA ILE A 258 15.65 -15.60 -4.03
C ILE A 258 16.10 -15.98 -2.62
N HIS A 259 15.87 -15.08 -1.67
CA HIS A 259 16.19 -15.28 -0.27
C HIS A 259 14.93 -15.15 0.57
N GLU A 260 14.74 -16.09 1.51
CA GLU A 260 13.67 -16.00 2.49
C GLU A 260 14.01 -14.92 3.52
N VAL A 261 13.09 -13.98 3.74
CA VAL A 261 13.22 -12.88 4.70
C VAL A 261 12.42 -13.18 5.97
N PHE A 262 11.19 -13.66 5.82
CA PHE A 262 10.35 -14.05 6.95
C PHE A 262 9.39 -15.17 6.55
N ARG A 263 9.44 -16.29 7.31
CA ARG A 263 8.57 -17.45 7.11
C ARG A 263 7.33 -17.35 8.01
N ALA A 264 6.35 -16.56 7.62
CA ALA A 264 5.10 -16.41 8.34
C ALA A 264 4.27 -17.70 8.37
N SER A 265 4.38 -18.53 7.31
CA SER A 265 3.70 -19.82 7.23
C SER A 265 4.07 -20.79 8.35
N ALA A 266 5.29 -20.70 8.89
CA ALA A 266 5.72 -21.49 10.05
C ALA A 266 4.95 -21.13 11.32
N GLU A 267 4.43 -19.91 11.40
CA GLU A 267 3.59 -19.41 12.50
C GLU A 267 2.08 -19.51 12.20
N GLY A 268 1.71 -20.17 11.09
CA GLY A 268 0.33 -20.26 10.63
C GLY A 268 -0.23 -18.93 10.11
N LYS A 269 0.65 -18.00 9.68
CA LYS A 269 0.33 -16.65 9.21
C LYS A 269 0.62 -16.46 7.73
N SER A 270 0.13 -15.35 7.17
CA SER A 270 0.32 -14.94 5.79
C SER A 270 0.71 -13.47 5.71
N VAL A 271 1.74 -13.14 4.94
CA VAL A 271 2.23 -11.77 4.72
C VAL A 271 1.61 -11.16 3.47
N SER A 272 1.31 -9.86 3.52
CA SER A 272 0.93 -9.08 2.35
C SER A 272 1.42 -7.64 2.43
N PHE A 273 1.49 -6.96 1.27
CA PHE A 273 1.82 -5.54 1.11
C PHE A 273 3.12 -5.09 1.80
N PRO A 274 4.27 -5.74 1.57
CA PRO A 274 5.53 -5.21 2.08
C PRO A 274 5.80 -3.81 1.50
N LYS A 275 6.31 -2.89 2.34
CA LYS A 275 6.69 -1.53 1.98
C LYS A 275 7.96 -1.13 2.70
N CYS A 276 9.03 -0.87 1.95
CA CYS A 276 10.29 -0.39 2.51
C CYS A 276 10.18 1.08 2.93
N SER A 277 10.70 1.42 4.11
CA SER A 277 10.78 2.80 4.57
C SER A 277 11.73 3.63 3.69
N PRO A 278 11.49 4.94 3.52
CA PRO A 278 12.34 5.80 2.68
C PRO A 278 13.79 5.86 3.13
N ASP A 279 14.07 5.68 4.41
CA ASP A 279 15.41 5.64 4.97
C ASP A 279 16.10 4.26 4.82
N GLY A 280 15.40 3.28 4.26
CA GLY A 280 15.93 1.93 4.01
C GLY A 280 16.17 1.08 5.25
N LYS A 281 15.65 1.47 6.43
CA LYS A 281 15.90 0.74 7.69
C LYS A 281 14.84 -0.28 8.03
N HIS A 282 13.61 -0.08 7.55
CA HIS A 282 12.46 -0.86 7.95
C HIS A 282 11.68 -1.39 6.76
N LEU A 283 11.03 -2.53 6.95
CA LEU A 283 10.04 -3.07 6.06
C LEU A 283 8.73 -3.25 6.85
N LEU A 284 7.69 -2.53 6.43
CA LEU A 284 6.36 -2.61 7.02
C LEU A 284 5.48 -3.51 6.15
N PHE A 285 4.73 -4.43 6.76
CA PHE A 285 3.86 -5.37 6.04
C PHE A 285 2.66 -5.76 6.89
N SER A 286 1.59 -6.21 6.22
CA SER A 286 0.42 -6.77 6.89
C SER A 286 0.59 -8.26 7.13
N VAL A 287 0.10 -8.75 8.26
CA VAL A 287 0.10 -10.17 8.63
C VAL A 287 -1.32 -10.59 9.01
N SER A 288 -1.85 -11.57 8.31
CA SER A 288 -3.16 -12.20 8.52
C SER A 288 -3.03 -13.69 8.85
N ASP A 289 -4.14 -14.35 9.17
CA ASP A 289 -4.14 -15.80 9.42
C ASP A 289 -3.96 -16.61 8.15
N TYR A 290 -4.41 -16.11 7.01
CA TYR A 290 -4.32 -16.77 5.70
C TYR A 290 -4.57 -15.77 4.56
N GLY A 291 -4.44 -16.22 3.32
CA GLY A 291 -4.91 -15.54 2.12
C GLY A 291 -3.98 -14.46 1.59
N THR A 292 -4.47 -13.78 0.56
CA THR A 292 -3.74 -12.76 -0.21
C THR A 292 -4.18 -11.35 0.19
N PHE A 293 -5.50 -11.14 0.28
CA PHE A 293 -6.11 -9.83 0.48
C PHE A 293 -6.71 -9.69 1.87
N PRO A 294 -6.04 -9.00 2.78
CA PRO A 294 -6.46 -8.96 4.17
C PRO A 294 -7.56 -7.94 4.48
N ILE A 295 -8.13 -7.24 3.50
CA ILE A 295 -9.08 -6.13 3.72
C ILE A 295 -10.33 -6.52 4.54
N TRP A 296 -10.74 -7.79 4.45
CA TRP A 296 -11.87 -8.34 5.21
C TRP A 296 -11.47 -9.33 6.29
N HIS A 297 -10.18 -9.36 6.62
CA HIS A 297 -9.62 -10.17 7.70
C HIS A 297 -9.43 -9.29 8.94
N PRO A 298 -10.37 -9.28 9.91
CA PRO A 298 -10.32 -8.38 11.07
C PRO A 298 -9.08 -8.56 11.94
N GLU A 299 -8.47 -9.73 11.89
CA GLU A 299 -7.26 -10.10 12.63
C GLU A 299 -5.95 -9.62 12.00
N THR A 300 -6.05 -8.98 10.84
CA THR A 300 -4.85 -8.48 10.14
C THR A 300 -4.24 -7.30 10.87
N ASP A 301 -2.96 -7.42 11.16
CA ASP A 301 -2.15 -6.43 11.85
C ASP A 301 -0.95 -5.98 11.02
N LEU A 302 -0.46 -4.77 11.28
CA LEU A 302 0.82 -4.30 10.77
C LEU A 302 1.96 -4.82 11.63
N TRP A 303 2.97 -5.35 10.95
CA TRP A 303 4.24 -5.79 11.53
C TRP A 303 5.39 -5.07 10.86
N MET A 304 6.47 -4.84 11.59
CA MET A 304 7.65 -4.14 11.10
C MET A 304 8.91 -4.97 11.31
N LEU A 305 9.66 -5.13 10.24
CA LEU A 305 11.00 -5.73 10.24
C LEU A 305 12.03 -4.61 10.24
N GLU A 306 12.96 -4.63 11.19
CA GLU A 306 14.18 -3.84 11.17
C GLU A 306 15.23 -4.57 10.29
N LEU A 307 15.58 -3.98 9.15
CA LEU A 307 16.41 -4.65 8.13
C LEU A 307 17.84 -4.91 8.59
N SER A 308 18.38 -4.08 9.48
CA SER A 308 19.75 -4.22 10.00
C SER A 308 19.92 -5.38 10.98
N THR A 309 18.88 -5.72 11.76
CA THR A 309 18.91 -6.71 12.82
C THR A 309 18.12 -7.97 12.50
N GLY A 310 17.21 -7.92 11.54
CA GLY A 310 16.25 -8.97 11.25
C GLY A 310 15.14 -9.09 12.32
N LYS A 311 15.04 -8.14 13.27
CA LYS A 311 14.03 -8.17 14.29
C LYS A 311 12.67 -7.79 13.74
N ILE A 312 11.65 -8.58 14.06
CA ILE A 312 10.27 -8.35 13.66
C ILE A 312 9.42 -8.05 14.89
N ASP A 313 8.69 -6.95 14.87
CA ASP A 313 7.80 -6.53 15.92
C ASP A 313 6.39 -6.20 15.39
N LYS A 314 5.36 -6.61 16.14
CA LYS A 314 3.98 -6.22 15.89
C LYS A 314 3.77 -4.76 16.29
N MET A 315 3.14 -3.96 15.43
CA MET A 315 2.88 -2.53 15.64
C MET A 315 1.72 -2.27 16.61
N LYS A 316 1.87 -2.66 17.89
CA LYS A 316 0.80 -2.68 18.89
C LYS A 316 0.09 -1.34 19.13
N GLN A 317 0.74 -0.21 18.86
CA GLN A 317 0.16 1.13 19.08
C GLN A 317 -0.68 1.62 17.89
N THR A 318 -0.44 1.07 16.70
CA THR A 318 -1.15 1.43 15.47
C THR A 318 -2.23 0.44 15.11
N ASN A 319 -2.05 -0.84 15.49
CA ASN A 319 -3.01 -1.88 15.18
C ASN A 319 -4.30 -1.72 15.97
N GLY A 320 -5.41 -1.79 15.24
CA GLY A 320 -6.77 -1.63 15.76
C GLY A 320 -7.49 -2.98 15.96
N ARG A 321 -8.82 -2.92 15.96
CA ARG A 321 -9.70 -4.09 16.06
C ARG A 321 -10.24 -4.58 14.71
N TYR A 322 -9.89 -3.90 13.65
CA TYR A 322 -10.26 -4.22 12.28
C TYR A 322 -8.99 -4.42 11.47
N SER A 323 -9.13 -4.88 10.22
CA SER A 323 -8.00 -5.07 9.33
C SER A 323 -7.13 -3.81 9.20
N ASP A 324 -5.86 -3.91 9.56
CA ASP A 324 -4.84 -2.91 9.38
C ASP A 324 -3.97 -3.29 8.17
N SER A 325 -4.22 -2.63 7.03
CA SER A 325 -3.59 -2.97 5.75
C SER A 325 -3.57 -1.77 4.80
N TYR A 326 -3.02 -1.95 3.60
CA TYR A 326 -2.89 -0.89 2.56
C TYR A 326 -2.12 0.34 3.04
N HIS A 327 -1.16 0.11 3.92
CA HIS A 327 -0.27 1.13 4.46
C HIS A 327 0.68 1.68 3.39
N SER A 328 1.20 2.87 3.64
CA SER A 328 2.27 3.49 2.87
C SER A 328 3.14 4.35 3.78
N TRP A 329 4.34 4.64 3.33
CA TRP A 329 5.23 5.59 3.98
C TRP A 329 5.05 6.99 3.41
N SER A 330 5.24 8.01 4.24
CA SER A 330 5.56 9.35 3.79
C SER A 330 7.05 9.45 3.46
N SER A 331 7.40 10.28 2.49
CA SER A 331 8.80 10.53 2.11
C SER A 331 9.54 11.37 3.13
#